data_90a745147ff8e7dddc949856ae471f9b
#
_entry.id   90a745147ff8e7dddc949856ae471f9b
#
_cell.length_a   1.000
_cell.length_b   1.000
_cell.length_c   1.000
_cell.angle_alpha   90.00
_cell.angle_beta   90.00
_cell.angle_gamma   90.00
#
_symmetry.space_group_name_H-M   'P 1'
#
loop_
_entity.id
_entity.type
_entity.pdbx_description
1 polymer ?
#
loop_
_entity_poly.entity_id
_entity_poly.type
_entity_poly.pdbx_seq_one_letter_code
_entity_poly.pdbx_strand_id
1 'polypeptide(L)'
;MAKKMVYISDRDNYVKWFSELSKNDVGVAGGKGASLSEMYNSGFPVPPGFCITAQSFDIFLTSTGIKEKIKDIIMNITDLENTEELQRKSREIRDLIEKQILPRDMEDEIIESYKILSSEKIDSIGVSQDAINILKNSHEPIFVSVRSSATTEDLAEASFAGQQESFLNVKGDRQLIQKVKQCFSSLYTPRAIYYRHKQGFKEGQALLSVVVQKMVDSAKSGVMFSRDPVGNQDNIVIESVFGLGEGIVSGQIKPDHYVVSRDMEIKESKILDKKIAFVRNSSGENTIVKLNPEKSKSQVLTHNQVLELSRYGMKLEEHYGKPQDIEFAIDTEKTYIVQSRPITTLKVGGNQTGAELKGNVLLKG
;
A
#
# COMPACT_ATOMS: atom_id res chain seq x y z
N MET A 1 -39.20 -21.85 32.67
CA MET A 1 -38.56 -22.05 31.34
C MET A 1 -37.77 -20.82 30.98
N ALA A 2 -36.46 -20.86 31.21
CA ALA A 2 -35.57 -19.74 30.94
C ALA A 2 -35.22 -19.74 29.45
N LYS A 3 -35.54 -18.65 28.75
CA LYS A 3 -35.11 -18.41 27.39
C LYS A 3 -33.57 -18.23 27.41
N LYS A 4 -32.85 -19.20 26.86
CA LYS A 4 -31.44 -19.09 26.53
C LYS A 4 -31.28 -17.95 25.51
N MET A 5 -30.76 -16.80 25.92
CA MET A 5 -30.23 -15.81 25.01
C MET A 5 -29.03 -16.45 24.32
N VAL A 6 -29.18 -16.74 23.03
CA VAL A 6 -28.07 -17.09 22.17
C VAL A 6 -27.29 -15.79 21.96
N TYR A 7 -26.17 -15.65 22.62
CA TYR A 7 -25.15 -14.65 22.25
C TYR A 7 -24.63 -15.08 20.88
N ILE A 8 -24.99 -14.34 19.84
CA ILE A 8 -24.32 -14.36 18.55
C ILE A 8 -23.00 -13.63 18.76
N SER A 9 -21.99 -14.35 19.21
CA SER A 9 -20.62 -13.92 19.20
C SER A 9 -20.00 -14.49 17.94
N ASP A 10 -20.16 -13.83 16.84
CA ASP A 10 -19.31 -13.82 15.65
C ASP A 10 -19.97 -12.84 14.68
N ARG A 11 -19.91 -11.54 15.01
CA ARG A 11 -19.98 -10.52 13.98
C ARG A 11 -18.66 -10.66 13.24
N ASP A 12 -18.73 -11.09 12.00
CA ASP A 12 -17.62 -10.98 11.08
C ASP A 12 -17.17 -9.52 11.12
N ASN A 13 -16.04 -9.22 11.77
CA ASN A 13 -15.52 -7.87 11.83
C ASN A 13 -15.06 -7.50 10.41
N TYR A 14 -15.76 -6.59 9.76
CA TYR A 14 -15.40 -6.12 8.41
C TYR A 14 -14.08 -5.37 8.40
N VAL A 15 -13.69 -4.81 9.54
CA VAL A 15 -12.48 -4.02 9.72
C VAL A 15 -11.59 -4.65 10.79
N LYS A 16 -10.27 -4.61 10.55
CA LYS A 16 -9.23 -4.95 11.52
C LYS A 16 -8.18 -3.84 11.56
N TRP A 17 -7.85 -3.37 12.76
CA TRP A 17 -6.81 -2.38 12.96
C TRP A 17 -5.42 -3.00 12.79
N PHE A 18 -4.41 -2.19 12.43
CA PHE A 18 -3.02 -2.69 12.35
C PHE A 18 -2.57 -3.33 13.68
N SER A 19 -3.05 -2.81 14.82
CA SER A 19 -2.76 -3.38 16.15
C SER A 19 -3.33 -4.78 16.40
N GLU A 20 -4.29 -5.23 15.59
CA GLU A 20 -4.95 -6.54 15.73
C GLU A 20 -4.41 -7.60 14.78
N LEU A 21 -3.52 -7.23 13.87
CA LEU A 21 -3.02 -8.05 12.77
C LEU A 21 -1.50 -8.23 12.85
N SER A 22 -0.98 -9.27 12.21
CA SER A 22 0.45 -9.60 12.13
C SER A 22 0.83 -10.03 10.71
N LYS A 23 2.12 -10.32 10.49
CA LYS A 23 2.60 -10.89 9.21
C LYS A 23 1.95 -12.23 8.84
N ASN A 24 1.33 -12.93 9.78
CA ASN A 24 0.67 -14.22 9.55
C ASN A 24 -0.76 -14.05 9.01
N ASP A 25 -1.31 -12.84 9.05
CA ASP A 25 -2.69 -12.56 8.69
C ASP A 25 -2.87 -12.14 7.22
N VAL A 26 -2.01 -12.64 6.32
CA VAL A 26 -2.07 -12.38 4.88
C VAL A 26 -3.43 -12.78 4.29
N GLY A 27 -4.04 -13.85 4.77
CA GLY A 27 -5.38 -14.29 4.35
C GLY A 27 -6.52 -13.35 4.74
N VAL A 28 -6.28 -12.43 5.68
CA VAL A 28 -7.23 -11.42 6.17
C VAL A 28 -6.93 -10.04 5.60
N ALA A 29 -5.66 -9.62 5.69
CA ALA A 29 -5.22 -8.26 5.41
C ALA A 29 -4.52 -8.10 4.04
N GLY A 30 -4.26 -9.21 3.34
CA GLY A 30 -3.37 -9.21 2.17
C GLY A 30 -1.91 -8.93 2.55
N GLY A 31 -1.01 -9.01 1.59
CA GLY A 31 0.43 -8.84 1.83
C GLY A 31 0.78 -7.47 2.40
N LYS A 32 0.27 -6.38 1.80
CA LYS A 32 0.53 -5.01 2.29
C LYS A 32 -0.01 -4.77 3.70
N GLY A 33 -1.26 -5.19 3.95
CA GLY A 33 -1.90 -5.01 5.25
C GLY A 33 -1.17 -5.77 6.34
N ALA A 34 -0.81 -7.02 6.09
CA ALA A 34 -0.06 -7.86 7.03
C ALA A 34 1.34 -7.28 7.32
N SER A 35 2.07 -6.83 6.29
CA SER A 35 3.38 -6.18 6.46
C SER A 35 3.31 -4.89 7.26
N LEU A 36 2.35 -4.00 6.96
CA LEU A 36 2.16 -2.75 7.70
C LEU A 36 1.81 -3.00 9.17
N SER A 37 0.93 -3.97 9.43
CA SER A 37 0.51 -4.36 10.78
C SER A 37 1.67 -4.94 11.59
N GLU A 38 2.47 -5.81 10.99
CA GLU A 38 3.68 -6.37 11.61
C GLU A 38 4.66 -5.26 12.01
N MET A 39 4.95 -4.34 11.11
CA MET A 39 5.84 -3.21 11.39
C MET A 39 5.27 -2.29 12.48
N TYR A 40 3.97 -2.00 12.43
CA TYR A 40 3.29 -1.17 13.43
C TYR A 40 3.42 -1.77 14.84
N ASN A 41 3.13 -3.07 14.98
CA ASN A 41 3.22 -3.79 16.26
C ASN A 41 4.66 -4.02 16.73
N SER A 42 5.61 -4.03 15.82
CA SER A 42 7.05 -4.11 16.14
C SER A 42 7.67 -2.76 16.50
N GLY A 43 6.87 -1.69 16.59
CA GLY A 43 7.31 -0.36 17.04
C GLY A 43 8.04 0.45 15.97
N PHE A 44 7.97 0.06 14.70
CA PHE A 44 8.43 0.93 13.62
C PHE A 44 7.47 2.12 13.45
N PRO A 45 7.96 3.28 12.99
CA PRO A 45 7.15 4.48 12.84
C PRO A 45 6.21 4.38 11.62
N VAL A 46 5.23 3.51 11.70
CA VAL A 46 4.21 3.31 10.66
C VAL A 46 3.01 4.21 10.98
N PRO A 47 2.50 5.02 10.03
CA PRO A 47 1.27 5.75 10.23
C PRO A 47 0.11 4.82 10.59
N PRO A 48 -0.77 5.18 11.53
CA PRO A 48 -1.88 4.34 11.93
C PRO A 48 -2.85 4.07 10.78
N GLY A 49 -3.56 2.95 10.87
CA GLY A 49 -4.51 2.54 9.85
C GLY A 49 -5.24 1.27 10.22
N PHE A 50 -6.11 0.85 9.32
CA PHE A 50 -6.89 -0.38 9.41
C PHE A 50 -7.00 -1.07 8.05
N CYS A 51 -7.38 -2.33 8.08
CA CYS A 51 -7.66 -3.15 6.90
C CYS A 51 -9.15 -3.47 6.84
N ILE A 52 -9.80 -3.23 5.71
CA ILE A 52 -11.08 -3.85 5.37
C ILE A 52 -10.73 -5.26 4.92
N THR A 53 -11.23 -6.28 5.62
CA THR A 53 -10.73 -7.65 5.48
C THR A 53 -11.04 -8.27 4.11
N ALA A 54 -10.27 -9.26 3.71
CA ALA A 54 -10.52 -10.00 2.47
C ALA A 54 -11.87 -10.74 2.52
N GLN A 55 -12.31 -11.15 3.70
CA GLN A 55 -13.62 -11.76 3.94
C GLN A 55 -14.75 -10.76 3.69
N SER A 56 -14.54 -9.48 4.04
CA SER A 56 -15.51 -8.41 3.75
C SER A 56 -15.78 -8.27 2.26
N PHE A 57 -14.74 -8.42 1.43
CA PHE A 57 -14.90 -8.42 -0.02
C PHE A 57 -15.76 -9.61 -0.50
N ASP A 58 -15.52 -10.80 0.02
CA ASP A 58 -16.32 -11.98 -0.32
C ASP A 58 -17.78 -11.84 0.11
N ILE A 59 -18.01 -11.31 1.33
CA ILE A 59 -19.37 -11.02 1.86
C ILE A 59 -20.05 -9.99 0.97
N PHE A 60 -19.38 -8.92 0.57
CA PHE A 60 -19.91 -7.91 -0.33
C PHE A 60 -20.36 -8.51 -1.66
N LEU A 61 -19.53 -9.30 -2.33
CA LEU A 61 -19.86 -9.94 -3.60
C LEU A 61 -21.06 -10.91 -3.46
N THR A 62 -21.10 -11.64 -2.34
CA THR A 62 -22.15 -12.64 -2.08
C THR A 62 -23.48 -11.99 -1.73
N SER A 63 -23.49 -11.02 -0.79
CA SER A 63 -24.71 -10.35 -0.32
C SER A 63 -25.38 -9.50 -1.40
N THR A 64 -24.59 -8.95 -2.33
CA THR A 64 -25.14 -8.21 -3.49
C THR A 64 -25.56 -9.09 -4.66
N GLY A 65 -25.30 -10.40 -4.58
CA GLY A 65 -25.67 -11.37 -5.61
C GLY A 65 -24.90 -11.23 -6.91
N ILE A 66 -23.74 -10.50 -6.90
CA ILE A 66 -22.94 -10.30 -8.11
C ILE A 66 -21.84 -11.34 -8.29
N LYS A 67 -21.54 -12.15 -7.26
CA LYS A 67 -20.45 -13.13 -7.27
C LYS A 67 -20.56 -14.12 -8.44
N GLU A 68 -21.73 -14.73 -8.62
CA GLU A 68 -21.94 -15.67 -9.73
C GLU A 68 -21.94 -14.97 -11.09
N LYS A 69 -22.47 -13.75 -11.18
CA LYS A 69 -22.42 -12.96 -12.42
C LYS A 69 -20.99 -12.67 -12.86
N ILE A 70 -20.12 -12.31 -11.92
CA ILE A 70 -18.69 -12.08 -12.21
C ILE A 70 -18.04 -13.37 -12.73
N LYS A 71 -18.30 -14.48 -12.05
CA LYS A 71 -17.81 -15.79 -12.48
C LYS A 71 -18.26 -16.14 -13.90
N ASP A 72 -19.53 -15.92 -14.21
CA ASP A 72 -20.07 -16.16 -15.56
C ASP A 72 -19.38 -15.28 -16.61
N ILE A 73 -19.17 -13.99 -16.32
CA ILE A 73 -18.48 -13.06 -17.22
C ILE A 73 -17.06 -13.56 -17.51
N ILE A 74 -16.32 -14.01 -16.48
CA ILE A 74 -14.95 -14.53 -16.62
C ILE A 74 -14.93 -15.84 -17.42
N MET A 75 -15.83 -16.77 -17.12
CA MET A 75 -15.92 -18.05 -17.84
C MET A 75 -16.28 -17.87 -19.34
N ASN A 76 -16.94 -16.78 -19.69
CA ASN A 76 -17.29 -16.42 -21.06
C ASN A 76 -16.21 -15.57 -21.77
N ILE A 77 -14.98 -15.45 -21.24
CA ILE A 77 -13.85 -14.91 -21.97
C ILE A 77 -13.33 -16.02 -22.89
N THR A 78 -13.43 -15.81 -24.19
CA THR A 78 -13.08 -16.83 -25.19
C THR A 78 -11.60 -16.84 -25.53
N ASP A 79 -10.97 -15.68 -25.49
CA ASP A 79 -9.54 -15.49 -25.77
C ASP A 79 -8.93 -14.43 -24.84
N LEU A 80 -8.08 -14.86 -23.94
CA LEU A 80 -7.38 -13.98 -22.99
C LEU A 80 -6.23 -13.17 -23.62
N GLU A 81 -5.76 -13.57 -24.79
CA GLU A 81 -4.77 -12.81 -25.58
C GLU A 81 -5.47 -11.69 -26.39
N ASN A 82 -6.79 -11.76 -26.56
CA ASN A 82 -7.57 -10.70 -27.17
C ASN A 82 -7.75 -9.52 -26.21
N THR A 83 -6.90 -8.52 -26.36
CA THR A 83 -6.86 -7.34 -25.49
C THR A 83 -8.19 -6.58 -25.46
N GLU A 84 -8.92 -6.49 -26.58
CA GLU A 84 -10.20 -5.77 -26.65
C GLU A 84 -11.30 -6.51 -25.88
N GLU A 85 -11.40 -7.83 -26.05
CA GLU A 85 -12.33 -8.65 -25.29
C GLU A 85 -12.05 -8.55 -23.80
N LEU A 86 -10.79 -8.72 -23.42
CA LEU A 86 -10.35 -8.67 -22.02
C LEU A 86 -10.64 -7.31 -21.38
N GLN A 87 -10.37 -6.20 -22.09
CA GLN A 87 -10.69 -4.85 -21.61
C GLN A 87 -12.19 -4.62 -21.46
N ARG A 88 -13.00 -5.12 -22.38
CA ARG A 88 -14.46 -4.99 -22.33
C ARG A 88 -15.02 -5.78 -21.14
N LYS A 89 -14.61 -7.03 -20.95
CA LYS A 89 -15.05 -7.89 -19.85
C LYS A 89 -14.57 -7.35 -18.48
N SER A 90 -13.36 -6.86 -18.40
CA SER A 90 -12.83 -6.19 -17.22
C SER A 90 -13.70 -4.97 -16.85
N ARG A 91 -14.03 -4.10 -17.78
CA ARG A 91 -14.90 -2.94 -17.52
C ARG A 91 -16.29 -3.37 -17.05
N GLU A 92 -16.88 -4.38 -17.69
CA GLU A 92 -18.19 -4.93 -17.31
C GLU A 92 -18.20 -5.37 -15.83
N ILE A 93 -17.17 -6.10 -15.39
CA ILE A 93 -17.05 -6.58 -14.00
C ILE A 93 -16.81 -5.40 -13.05
N ARG A 94 -15.87 -4.52 -13.37
CA ARG A 94 -15.55 -3.37 -12.52
C ARG A 94 -16.75 -2.45 -12.32
N ASP A 95 -17.46 -2.14 -13.39
CA ASP A 95 -18.70 -1.37 -13.36
C ASP A 95 -19.78 -2.05 -12.50
N LEU A 96 -19.88 -3.39 -12.60
CA LEU A 96 -20.82 -4.16 -11.78
C LEU A 96 -20.52 -4.03 -10.29
N ILE A 97 -19.24 -4.09 -9.90
CA ILE A 97 -18.79 -3.94 -8.50
C ILE A 97 -19.00 -2.50 -8.01
N GLU A 98 -18.53 -1.51 -8.77
CA GLU A 98 -18.52 -0.11 -8.34
C GLU A 98 -19.94 0.51 -8.21
N LYS A 99 -20.91 0.00 -8.97
CA LYS A 99 -22.32 0.42 -8.90
C LYS A 99 -23.08 -0.16 -7.70
N GLN A 100 -22.59 -1.23 -7.06
CA GLN A 100 -23.26 -1.82 -5.90
C GLN A 100 -23.20 -0.89 -4.69
N ILE A 101 -24.19 -1.02 -3.83
CA ILE A 101 -24.21 -0.43 -2.50
C ILE A 101 -23.59 -1.45 -1.53
N LEU A 102 -22.68 -1.01 -0.68
CA LEU A 102 -22.15 -1.87 0.38
C LEU A 102 -23.27 -2.28 1.35
N PRO A 103 -23.22 -3.48 1.96
CA PRO A 103 -24.07 -3.80 3.10
C PRO A 103 -23.95 -2.70 4.16
N ARG A 104 -25.10 -2.31 4.73
CA ARG A 104 -25.17 -1.13 5.61
C ARG A 104 -24.25 -1.25 6.83
N ASP A 105 -24.23 -2.40 7.45
CA ASP A 105 -23.39 -2.70 8.61
C ASP A 105 -21.89 -2.63 8.28
N MET A 106 -21.49 -3.08 7.09
CA MET A 106 -20.11 -2.95 6.57
C MET A 106 -19.76 -1.47 6.34
N GLU A 107 -20.64 -0.73 5.67
CA GLU A 107 -20.42 0.71 5.39
C GLU A 107 -20.32 1.49 6.71
N ASP A 108 -21.20 1.24 7.66
CA ASP A 108 -21.23 1.88 8.97
C ASP A 108 -19.92 1.60 9.74
N GLU A 109 -19.41 0.36 9.76
CA GLU A 109 -18.16 0.00 10.44
C GLU A 109 -16.94 0.64 9.79
N ILE A 110 -16.87 0.70 8.45
CA ILE A 110 -15.78 1.38 7.73
C ILE A 110 -15.78 2.88 8.07
N ILE A 111 -16.93 3.54 8.03
CA ILE A 111 -17.07 4.97 8.32
C ILE A 111 -16.72 5.25 9.79
N GLU A 112 -17.19 4.39 10.72
CA GLU A 112 -16.86 4.52 12.14
C GLU A 112 -15.34 4.40 12.37
N SER A 113 -14.69 3.41 11.76
CA SER A 113 -13.24 3.21 11.84
C SER A 113 -12.47 4.43 11.28
N TYR A 114 -12.95 5.01 10.18
CA TYR A 114 -12.35 6.22 9.62
C TYR A 114 -12.50 7.44 10.54
N LYS A 115 -13.66 7.61 11.19
CA LYS A 115 -13.88 8.68 12.17
C LYS A 115 -12.97 8.50 13.41
N ILE A 116 -12.77 7.27 13.88
CA ILE A 116 -11.82 6.97 14.94
C ILE A 116 -10.41 7.32 14.51
N LEU A 117 -9.98 6.92 13.30
CA LEU A 117 -8.67 7.23 12.73
C LEU A 117 -8.45 8.75 12.61
N SER A 118 -9.52 9.52 12.38
CA SER A 118 -9.47 10.98 12.28
C SER A 118 -9.35 11.68 13.64
N SER A 119 -9.62 11.00 14.76
CA SER A 119 -9.49 11.59 16.08
C SER A 119 -8.01 11.63 16.51
N GLU A 120 -7.50 12.81 16.92
CA GLU A 120 -6.09 12.98 17.31
C GLU A 120 -5.68 12.19 18.58
N LYS A 121 -6.64 11.57 19.29
CA LYS A 121 -6.42 10.89 20.57
C LYS A 121 -6.31 9.36 20.48
N ILE A 122 -5.90 8.81 19.35
CA ILE A 122 -5.66 7.35 19.21
C ILE A 122 -4.55 6.88 20.19
N ASP A 123 -3.64 7.75 20.57
CA ASP A 123 -2.56 7.43 21.54
C ASP A 123 -3.02 7.46 23.01
N SER A 124 -4.28 7.79 23.33
CA SER A 124 -4.81 7.83 24.69
C SER A 124 -5.78 6.66 24.93
N ILE A 125 -5.25 5.47 25.11
CA ILE A 125 -5.98 4.30 25.62
C ILE A 125 -6.48 4.66 27.05
N GLY A 126 -7.81 4.80 27.19
CA GLY A 126 -8.45 5.11 28.49
C GLY A 126 -9.65 6.07 28.41
N VAL A 127 -10.07 6.45 27.22
CA VAL A 127 -11.22 7.35 27.04
C VAL A 127 -12.52 6.55 27.10
N SER A 128 -13.51 7.03 27.88
CA SER A 128 -14.83 6.41 27.97
C SER A 128 -15.57 6.44 26.61
N GLN A 129 -16.49 5.49 26.39
CA GLN A 129 -17.27 5.39 25.16
C GLN A 129 -18.03 6.69 24.82
N ASP A 130 -18.47 7.42 25.85
CA ASP A 130 -19.18 8.70 25.67
C ASP A 130 -18.23 9.81 25.18
N ALA A 131 -17.00 9.85 25.68
CA ALA A 131 -15.98 10.77 25.21
C ALA A 131 -15.54 10.45 23.75
N ILE A 132 -15.48 9.18 23.38
CA ILE A 132 -15.28 8.75 21.97
C ILE A 132 -16.40 9.25 21.09
N ASN A 133 -17.66 9.16 21.52
CA ASN A 133 -18.82 9.61 20.76
C ASN A 133 -18.84 11.14 20.56
N ILE A 134 -18.41 11.92 21.56
CA ILE A 134 -18.28 13.38 21.44
C ILE A 134 -17.13 13.73 20.48
N LEU A 135 -16.01 13.02 20.55
CA LEU A 135 -14.87 13.22 19.66
C LEU A 135 -15.17 12.87 18.20
N LYS A 136 -15.94 11.81 17.94
CA LYS A 136 -16.38 11.39 16.59
C LYS A 136 -17.14 12.48 15.83
N ASN A 137 -17.87 13.33 16.54
CA ASN A 137 -18.74 14.36 15.94
C ASN A 137 -18.06 15.74 15.76
N SER A 138 -16.85 15.92 16.27
CA SER A 138 -16.19 17.24 16.33
C SER A 138 -14.90 17.34 15.50
N HIS A 139 -14.46 16.26 14.84
CA HIS A 139 -13.18 16.26 14.10
C HIS A 139 -13.35 16.43 12.59
N GLU A 140 -12.47 17.24 12.02
CA GLU A 140 -12.34 17.36 10.57
C GLU A 140 -11.77 16.03 10.01
N PRO A 141 -12.38 15.49 8.94
CA PRO A 141 -11.87 14.28 8.30
C PRO A 141 -10.41 14.43 7.86
N ILE A 142 -9.58 13.45 8.16
CA ILE A 142 -8.18 13.43 7.74
C ILE A 142 -8.01 12.87 6.33
N PHE A 143 -6.88 13.18 5.70
CA PHE A 143 -6.48 12.51 4.46
C PHE A 143 -5.95 11.10 4.76
N VAL A 144 -6.41 10.13 3.97
CA VAL A 144 -5.95 8.74 4.01
C VAL A 144 -5.51 8.25 2.64
N SER A 145 -4.65 7.27 2.62
CA SER A 145 -4.44 6.42 1.44
C SER A 145 -5.38 5.22 1.52
N VAL A 146 -5.96 4.84 0.37
CA VAL A 146 -6.80 3.65 0.23
C VAL A 146 -6.14 2.75 -0.81
N ARG A 147 -5.62 1.61 -0.37
CA ARG A 147 -4.74 0.76 -1.19
C ARG A 147 -5.24 -0.68 -1.22
N SER A 148 -5.31 -1.26 -2.39
CA SER A 148 -5.59 -2.69 -2.53
C SER A 148 -4.44 -3.53 -2.00
N SER A 149 -4.78 -4.64 -1.35
CA SER A 149 -3.86 -5.60 -0.73
C SER A 149 -4.36 -7.01 -1.00
N ALA A 150 -3.77 -7.69 -1.98
CA ALA A 150 -4.21 -9.04 -2.35
C ALA A 150 -3.67 -10.09 -1.38
N THR A 151 -4.47 -11.14 -1.17
CA THR A 151 -4.09 -12.28 -0.32
C THR A 151 -3.04 -13.19 -0.97
N THR A 152 -2.75 -12.98 -2.25
CA THR A 152 -1.80 -13.74 -3.06
C THR A 152 -0.59 -12.91 -3.50
N GLU A 153 -0.40 -11.69 -2.96
CA GLU A 153 0.59 -10.71 -3.46
C GLU A 153 2.05 -11.16 -3.26
N ASP A 154 2.34 -11.86 -2.18
CA ASP A 154 3.70 -12.24 -1.75
C ASP A 154 4.02 -13.73 -1.96
N LEU A 155 3.25 -14.45 -2.77
CA LEU A 155 3.67 -15.79 -3.16
C LEU A 155 4.93 -15.68 -4.01
N ALA A 156 5.98 -16.42 -3.65
CA ALA A 156 7.34 -16.35 -4.21
C ALA A 156 7.42 -16.46 -5.74
N GLU A 157 6.37 -16.92 -6.37
CA GLU A 157 6.23 -17.11 -7.83
C GLU A 157 5.32 -16.07 -8.50
N ALA A 158 4.70 -15.15 -7.75
CA ALA A 158 3.66 -14.27 -8.22
C ALA A 158 3.83 -12.83 -7.73
N SER A 159 4.62 -12.02 -8.45
CA SER A 159 4.70 -10.58 -8.17
C SER A 159 3.52 -9.84 -8.81
N PHE A 160 2.55 -9.40 -8.03
CA PHE A 160 1.48 -8.48 -8.44
C PHE A 160 1.94 -7.01 -8.48
N ALA A 161 3.25 -6.77 -8.52
CA ALA A 161 3.80 -5.42 -8.55
C ALA A 161 3.21 -4.60 -9.71
N GLY A 162 2.69 -3.42 -9.39
CA GLY A 162 2.09 -2.50 -10.37
C GLY A 162 0.71 -2.90 -10.91
N GLN A 163 0.05 -3.93 -10.33
CA GLN A 163 -1.29 -4.36 -10.76
C GLN A 163 -2.40 -3.87 -9.84
N GLN A 164 -2.05 -3.26 -8.72
CA GLN A 164 -2.96 -2.86 -7.66
C GLN A 164 -3.16 -1.37 -7.64
N GLU A 165 -4.40 -0.96 -7.39
CA GLU A 165 -4.76 0.45 -7.31
C GLU A 165 -4.43 1.03 -5.93
N SER A 166 -3.92 2.25 -5.93
CA SER A 166 -3.64 3.05 -4.74
C SER A 166 -4.19 4.44 -4.94
N PHE A 167 -5.06 4.86 -4.05
CA PHE A 167 -5.66 6.18 -4.03
C PHE A 167 -5.10 6.98 -2.86
N LEU A 168 -4.45 8.08 -3.16
CA LEU A 168 -3.90 8.99 -2.18
C LEU A 168 -4.85 10.16 -1.92
N ASN A 169 -4.69 10.80 -0.76
CA ASN A 169 -5.43 12.00 -0.37
C ASN A 169 -6.96 11.84 -0.39
N VAL A 170 -7.45 10.67 -0.04
CA VAL A 170 -8.88 10.40 0.12
C VAL A 170 -9.36 11.08 1.39
N LYS A 171 -10.46 11.87 1.32
CA LYS A 171 -11.00 12.61 2.46
C LYS A 171 -12.53 12.57 2.47
N GLY A 172 -13.09 12.21 3.61
CA GLY A 172 -14.54 12.15 3.84
C GLY A 172 -15.18 10.82 3.46
N ASP A 173 -16.31 10.53 4.11
CA ASP A 173 -17.00 9.23 4.08
C ASP A 173 -17.34 8.76 2.67
N ARG A 174 -17.96 9.65 1.87
CA ARG A 174 -18.39 9.33 0.51
C ARG A 174 -17.22 8.94 -0.40
N GLN A 175 -16.12 9.71 -0.31
CA GLN A 175 -14.94 9.46 -1.14
C GLN A 175 -14.25 8.17 -0.68
N LEU A 176 -14.16 7.93 0.62
CA LEU A 176 -13.61 6.68 1.18
C LEU A 176 -14.35 5.46 0.63
N ILE A 177 -15.67 5.40 0.78
CA ILE A 177 -16.48 4.27 0.31
C ILE A 177 -16.35 4.05 -1.21
N GLN A 178 -16.31 5.15 -1.98
CA GLN A 178 -16.07 5.04 -3.42
C GLN A 178 -14.70 4.41 -3.73
N LYS A 179 -13.63 4.84 -3.03
CA LYS A 179 -12.28 4.30 -3.25
C LYS A 179 -12.12 2.86 -2.76
N VAL A 180 -12.81 2.49 -1.70
CA VAL A 180 -12.89 1.09 -1.25
C VAL A 180 -13.46 0.20 -2.36
N LYS A 181 -14.59 0.59 -2.98
CA LYS A 181 -15.17 -0.17 -4.10
C LYS A 181 -14.26 -0.21 -5.33
N GLN A 182 -13.53 0.86 -5.59
CA GLN A 182 -12.54 0.90 -6.67
C GLN A 182 -11.33 -0.01 -6.36
N CYS A 183 -10.88 -0.09 -5.11
CA CYS A 183 -9.90 -1.10 -4.70
C CYS A 183 -10.44 -2.52 -4.93
N PHE A 184 -11.67 -2.82 -4.51
CA PHE A 184 -12.30 -4.12 -4.74
C PHE A 184 -12.36 -4.46 -6.23
N SER A 185 -12.74 -3.50 -7.08
CA SER A 185 -12.83 -3.69 -8.52
C SER A 185 -11.45 -3.90 -9.19
N SER A 186 -10.37 -3.43 -8.55
CA SER A 186 -9.01 -3.56 -9.10
C SER A 186 -8.54 -5.00 -9.25
N LEU A 187 -9.12 -5.94 -8.49
CA LEU A 187 -8.87 -7.37 -8.68
C LEU A 187 -9.25 -7.87 -10.09
N TYR A 188 -10.11 -7.13 -10.78
CA TYR A 188 -10.62 -7.47 -12.10
C TYR A 188 -10.12 -6.52 -13.21
N THR A 189 -8.96 -5.88 -13.03
CA THR A 189 -8.27 -5.21 -14.14
C THR A 189 -7.87 -6.23 -15.22
N PRO A 190 -7.74 -5.83 -16.50
CA PRO A 190 -7.34 -6.74 -17.57
C PRO A 190 -6.07 -7.51 -17.22
N ARG A 191 -5.06 -6.80 -16.71
CA ARG A 191 -3.78 -7.38 -16.30
C ARG A 191 -3.96 -8.39 -15.15
N ALA A 192 -4.78 -8.09 -14.14
CA ALA A 192 -5.02 -8.96 -13.01
C ALA A 192 -5.79 -10.24 -13.40
N ILE A 193 -6.77 -10.15 -14.29
CA ILE A 193 -7.50 -11.32 -14.86
C ILE A 193 -6.52 -12.21 -15.62
N TYR A 194 -5.78 -11.63 -16.57
CA TYR A 194 -4.80 -12.34 -17.39
C TYR A 194 -3.76 -13.06 -16.55
N TYR A 195 -3.18 -12.35 -15.59
CA TYR A 195 -2.15 -12.88 -14.72
C TYR A 195 -2.65 -14.06 -13.90
N ARG A 196 -3.81 -13.94 -13.22
CA ARG A 196 -4.38 -15.04 -12.43
C ARG A 196 -4.62 -16.28 -13.28
N HIS A 197 -5.13 -16.08 -14.48
CA HIS A 197 -5.33 -17.21 -15.39
C HIS A 197 -4.01 -17.88 -15.79
N LYS A 198 -2.98 -17.11 -16.14
CA LYS A 198 -1.65 -17.67 -16.49
C LYS A 198 -1.01 -18.42 -15.31
N GLN A 199 -1.28 -18.02 -14.09
CA GLN A 199 -0.81 -18.69 -12.88
C GLN A 199 -1.71 -19.85 -12.43
N GLY A 200 -2.79 -20.14 -13.14
CA GLY A 200 -3.70 -21.24 -12.84
C GLY A 200 -4.58 -21.03 -11.59
N PHE A 201 -4.75 -19.79 -11.12
CA PHE A 201 -5.68 -19.48 -10.04
C PHE A 201 -7.12 -19.69 -10.48
N LYS A 202 -7.86 -20.47 -9.70
CA LYS A 202 -9.31 -20.60 -9.91
C LYS A 202 -10.03 -19.34 -9.43
N GLU A 203 -11.13 -19.02 -10.08
CA GLU A 203 -11.97 -17.89 -9.65
C GLU A 203 -12.42 -18.11 -8.19
N GLY A 204 -12.35 -17.03 -7.38
CA GLY A 204 -12.66 -17.06 -5.94
C GLY A 204 -11.49 -17.48 -5.04
N GLN A 205 -10.35 -17.91 -5.55
CA GLN A 205 -9.16 -18.21 -4.73
C GLN A 205 -8.38 -16.97 -4.33
N ALA A 206 -8.40 -15.92 -5.15
CA ALA A 206 -7.76 -14.65 -4.83
C ALA A 206 -8.80 -13.70 -4.23
N LEU A 207 -8.58 -13.27 -3.02
CA LEU A 207 -9.37 -12.25 -2.34
C LEU A 207 -8.55 -10.97 -2.19
N LEU A 208 -9.24 -9.87 -1.92
CA LEU A 208 -8.64 -8.56 -1.79
C LEU A 208 -9.06 -7.91 -0.47
N SER A 209 -8.09 -7.51 0.32
CA SER A 209 -8.25 -6.59 1.44
C SER A 209 -8.00 -5.16 0.97
N VAL A 210 -8.50 -4.18 1.70
CA VAL A 210 -8.23 -2.76 1.44
C VAL A 210 -7.59 -2.12 2.66
N VAL A 211 -6.39 -1.59 2.49
CA VAL A 211 -5.67 -0.84 3.52
C VAL A 211 -6.12 0.61 3.49
N VAL A 212 -6.61 1.10 4.62
CA VAL A 212 -6.90 2.53 4.87
C VAL A 212 -5.88 3.04 5.88
N GLN A 213 -5.00 3.94 5.46
CA GLN A 213 -3.89 4.42 6.29
C GLN A 213 -3.82 5.95 6.29
N LYS A 214 -3.58 6.55 7.46
CA LYS A 214 -3.38 7.99 7.60
C LYS A 214 -2.27 8.47 6.68
N MET A 215 -2.54 9.51 5.90
CA MET A 215 -1.54 10.14 5.03
C MET A 215 -0.57 10.98 5.86
N VAL A 216 0.72 10.82 5.56
CA VAL A 216 1.77 11.72 6.06
C VAL A 216 1.76 12.99 5.21
N ASP A 217 1.83 14.15 5.85
CA ASP A 217 2.03 15.42 5.15
C ASP A 217 3.52 15.59 4.81
N SER A 218 3.94 14.90 3.76
CA SER A 218 5.35 14.69 3.47
C SER A 218 6.03 15.96 2.99
N ALA A 219 6.96 16.48 3.77
CA ALA A 219 7.94 17.48 3.33
C ALA A 219 9.03 16.84 2.46
N LYS A 220 9.31 15.57 2.71
CA LYS A 220 10.31 14.74 2.01
C LYS A 220 9.79 13.30 1.97
N SER A 221 10.19 12.58 0.94
CA SER A 221 9.87 11.16 0.80
C SER A 221 10.93 10.44 -0.02
N GLY A 222 10.88 9.13 -0.04
CA GLY A 222 11.83 8.37 -0.81
C GLY A 222 11.64 6.86 -0.71
N VAL A 223 12.60 6.18 -1.33
CA VAL A 223 12.75 4.74 -1.28
C VAL A 223 14.10 4.38 -0.69
N MET A 224 14.17 3.27 -0.02
CA MET A 224 15.40 2.75 0.57
C MET A 224 15.48 1.25 0.34
N PHE A 225 16.63 0.81 -0.11
CA PHE A 225 16.96 -0.62 -0.19
C PHE A 225 17.90 -0.96 0.96
N SER A 226 17.50 -1.90 1.81
CA SER A 226 18.35 -2.35 2.93
C SER A 226 19.60 -3.07 2.46
N ARG A 227 19.62 -3.50 1.19
CA ARG A 227 20.81 -3.95 0.44
C ARG A 227 20.75 -3.40 -0.98
N ASP A 228 21.90 -2.96 -1.48
CA ASP A 228 22.00 -2.45 -2.84
C ASP A 228 21.69 -3.54 -3.87
N PRO A 229 20.60 -3.39 -4.65
CA PRO A 229 20.21 -4.43 -5.60
C PRO A 229 21.07 -4.50 -6.85
N VAL A 230 21.92 -3.49 -7.11
CA VAL A 230 22.70 -3.34 -8.36
C VAL A 230 24.20 -3.37 -8.10
N GLY A 231 24.65 -2.71 -7.04
CA GLY A 231 26.07 -2.53 -6.72
C GLY A 231 26.56 -3.49 -5.63
N ASN A 232 27.24 -2.92 -4.62
CA ASN A 232 27.72 -3.71 -3.49
C ASN A 232 26.57 -4.03 -2.52
N GLN A 233 26.13 -5.28 -2.47
CA GLN A 233 25.03 -5.75 -1.63
C GLN A 233 25.20 -5.49 -0.12
N ASP A 234 26.41 -5.21 0.35
CA ASP A 234 26.64 -4.83 1.75
C ASP A 234 26.30 -3.35 2.05
N ASN A 235 25.96 -2.57 1.05
CA ASN A 235 25.53 -1.19 1.23
C ASN A 235 24.01 -1.06 1.31
N ILE A 236 23.58 -0.01 1.99
CA ILE A 236 22.21 0.49 1.99
C ILE A 236 22.13 1.62 0.96
N VAL A 237 21.09 1.64 0.15
CA VAL A 237 20.86 2.70 -0.85
C VAL A 237 19.59 3.45 -0.49
N ILE A 238 19.67 4.79 -0.50
CA ILE A 238 18.52 5.66 -0.21
C ILE A 238 18.38 6.65 -1.35
N GLU A 239 17.18 6.79 -1.87
CA GLU A 239 16.80 7.80 -2.85
C GLU A 239 15.72 8.70 -2.28
N SER A 240 15.82 10.02 -2.45
CA SER A 240 14.90 10.95 -1.82
C SER A 240 14.58 12.18 -2.67
N VAL A 241 13.35 12.70 -2.48
CA VAL A 241 12.84 13.91 -3.12
C VAL A 241 12.13 14.80 -2.12
N PHE A 242 11.93 16.06 -2.47
CA PHE A 242 11.01 16.94 -1.73
C PHE A 242 9.55 16.60 -2.05
N GLY A 243 8.70 16.69 -1.02
CA GLY A 243 7.27 16.42 -1.13
C GLY A 243 6.92 14.94 -1.14
N LEU A 244 5.90 14.58 -1.92
CA LEU A 244 5.33 13.23 -2.01
C LEU A 244 6.18 12.28 -2.85
N GLY A 245 6.22 11.00 -2.48
CA GLY A 245 6.99 9.95 -3.15
C GLY A 245 6.58 9.61 -4.59
N GLU A 246 5.42 10.10 -5.03
CA GLU A 246 4.91 9.89 -6.39
C GLU A 246 5.92 10.32 -7.47
N GLY A 247 6.73 11.36 -7.20
CA GLY A 247 7.76 11.84 -8.11
C GLY A 247 8.89 10.84 -8.37
N ILE A 248 9.23 10.00 -7.39
CA ILE A 248 10.20 8.89 -7.55
C ILE A 248 9.56 7.74 -8.30
N VAL A 249 8.41 7.28 -7.84
CA VAL A 249 7.71 6.11 -8.39
C VAL A 249 7.36 6.31 -9.86
N SER A 250 6.97 7.52 -10.26
CA SER A 250 6.67 7.86 -11.66
C SER A 250 7.93 8.14 -12.51
N GLY A 251 9.13 8.20 -11.90
CA GLY A 251 10.37 8.53 -12.59
C GLY A 251 10.47 9.98 -13.10
N GLN A 252 9.57 10.87 -12.66
CA GLN A 252 9.54 12.26 -13.14
C GLN A 252 10.57 13.16 -12.46
N ILE A 253 11.05 12.77 -11.28
CA ILE A 253 12.06 13.50 -10.51
C ILE A 253 13.31 12.64 -10.40
N LYS A 254 14.47 13.24 -10.69
CA LYS A 254 15.78 12.62 -10.38
C LYS A 254 16.06 12.81 -8.89
N PRO A 255 16.03 11.73 -8.08
CA PRO A 255 16.20 11.85 -6.63
C PRO A 255 17.65 12.11 -6.24
N ASP A 256 17.86 12.66 -5.04
CA ASP A 256 19.15 12.55 -4.38
C ASP A 256 19.43 11.09 -4.05
N HIS A 257 20.68 10.67 -4.16
CA HIS A 257 21.11 9.30 -3.98
C HIS A 257 22.20 9.22 -2.91
N TYR A 258 22.01 8.31 -1.96
CA TYR A 258 22.93 8.07 -0.86
C TYR A 258 23.28 6.59 -0.78
N VAL A 259 24.58 6.31 -0.55
CA VAL A 259 25.07 4.96 -0.28
C VAL A 259 25.67 4.93 1.12
N VAL A 260 25.20 4.03 1.97
CA VAL A 260 25.61 3.92 3.36
C VAL A 260 26.10 2.50 3.65
N SER A 261 27.28 2.39 4.27
CA SER A 261 27.81 1.07 4.68
C SER A 261 27.07 0.52 5.92
N ARG A 262 27.26 -0.76 6.19
CA ARG A 262 26.72 -1.40 7.42
C ARG A 262 27.27 -0.80 8.71
N ASP A 263 28.46 -0.22 8.66
CA ASP A 263 29.09 0.49 9.78
C ASP A 263 28.56 1.93 9.94
N MET A 264 27.47 2.27 9.24
CA MET A 264 26.82 3.58 9.30
C MET A 264 27.68 4.75 8.76
N GLU A 265 28.57 4.48 7.83
CA GLU A 265 29.35 5.51 7.13
C GLU A 265 28.68 5.83 5.78
N ILE A 266 28.43 7.12 5.52
CA ILE A 266 27.92 7.56 4.21
C ILE A 266 29.08 7.55 3.22
N LYS A 267 29.06 6.56 2.33
CA LYS A 267 30.09 6.35 1.30
C LYS A 267 29.92 7.27 0.09
N GLU A 268 28.68 7.58 -0.23
CA GLU A 268 28.33 8.41 -1.38
C GLU A 268 27.10 9.27 -1.08
N SER A 269 27.11 10.50 -1.59
CA SER A 269 26.00 11.44 -1.54
C SER A 269 25.96 12.23 -2.84
N LYS A 270 25.08 11.86 -3.75
CA LYS A 270 24.83 12.57 -5.02
C LYS A 270 23.61 13.44 -4.89
N ILE A 271 23.80 14.74 -4.89
CA ILE A 271 22.73 15.73 -4.84
C ILE A 271 22.41 16.16 -6.27
N LEU A 272 21.19 15.86 -6.71
CA LEU A 272 20.74 16.14 -8.08
C LEU A 272 19.85 17.39 -8.13
N ASP A 273 19.65 17.92 -9.35
CA ASP A 273 18.79 19.09 -9.58
C ASP A 273 17.30 18.65 -9.68
N LYS A 274 16.57 18.78 -8.57
CA LYS A 274 15.15 18.43 -8.41
C LYS A 274 14.29 19.64 -8.75
N LYS A 275 14.02 19.88 -10.03
CA LYS A 275 13.32 21.08 -10.51
C LYS A 275 11.89 21.21 -10.05
N ILE A 276 11.25 20.09 -9.70
CA ILE A 276 9.85 20.00 -9.30
C ILE A 276 9.69 19.18 -8.03
N ALA A 277 8.59 19.38 -7.33
CA ALA A 277 8.13 18.53 -6.24
C ALA A 277 6.63 18.25 -6.42
N PHE A 278 6.20 17.07 -5.99
CA PHE A 278 4.78 16.75 -5.86
C PHE A 278 4.33 17.14 -4.46
N VAL A 279 3.29 17.93 -4.37
CA VAL A 279 2.72 18.38 -3.09
C VAL A 279 1.20 18.23 -3.13
N ARG A 280 0.60 18.07 -1.97
CA ARG A 280 -0.85 18.12 -1.82
C ARG A 280 -1.27 19.58 -1.67
N ASN A 281 -2.25 20.01 -2.48
CA ASN A 281 -2.87 21.32 -2.32
C ASN A 281 -3.96 21.29 -1.22
N SER A 282 -4.55 22.44 -0.92
CA SER A 282 -5.61 22.57 0.11
C SER A 282 -6.89 21.81 -0.22
N SER A 283 -7.16 21.52 -1.50
CA SER A 283 -8.29 20.68 -1.92
C SER A 283 -8.00 19.18 -1.86
N GLY A 284 -6.77 18.79 -1.51
CA GLY A 284 -6.37 17.38 -1.41
C GLY A 284 -5.83 16.77 -2.70
N GLU A 285 -5.66 17.55 -3.76
CA GLU A 285 -5.14 17.07 -5.03
C GLU A 285 -3.62 17.14 -5.05
N ASN A 286 -2.99 16.16 -5.69
CA ASN A 286 -1.56 16.20 -5.96
C ASN A 286 -1.28 17.22 -7.07
N THR A 287 -0.42 18.16 -6.79
CA THR A 287 0.01 19.19 -7.74
C THR A 287 1.52 19.20 -7.87
N ILE A 288 1.99 19.59 -9.05
CA ILE A 288 3.40 19.76 -9.32
C ILE A 288 3.76 21.23 -9.07
N VAL A 289 4.69 21.46 -8.16
CA VAL A 289 5.26 22.78 -7.91
C VAL A 289 6.68 22.86 -8.43
N LYS A 290 7.05 24.00 -9.03
CA LYS A 290 8.44 24.29 -9.41
C LYS A 290 9.20 24.75 -8.17
N LEU A 291 10.36 24.10 -7.94
CA LEU A 291 11.26 24.53 -6.89
C LEU A 291 12.11 25.71 -7.38
N ASN A 292 12.43 26.63 -6.48
CA ASN A 292 13.39 27.70 -6.81
C ASN A 292 14.80 27.08 -6.99
N PRO A 293 15.74 27.77 -7.69
CA PRO A 293 17.06 27.22 -8.00
C PRO A 293 17.90 26.82 -6.79
N GLU A 294 17.73 27.48 -5.66
CA GLU A 294 18.43 27.15 -4.41
C GLU A 294 17.87 25.84 -3.83
N LYS A 295 16.56 25.72 -3.70
CA LYS A 295 15.90 24.53 -3.18
C LYS A 295 16.09 23.33 -4.10
N SER A 296 16.05 23.51 -5.42
CA SER A 296 16.19 22.40 -6.39
C SER A 296 17.56 21.71 -6.28
N LYS A 297 18.60 22.44 -5.95
CA LYS A 297 19.98 21.95 -5.79
C LYS A 297 20.35 21.64 -4.35
N SER A 298 19.48 21.93 -3.38
CA SER A 298 19.74 21.62 -1.98
C SER A 298 19.54 20.13 -1.69
N GLN A 299 20.26 19.62 -0.71
CA GLN A 299 20.14 18.27 -0.21
C GLN A 299 18.76 18.04 0.39
N VAL A 300 18.11 16.90 0.07
CA VAL A 300 16.79 16.55 0.61
C VAL A 300 16.90 16.10 2.06
N LEU A 301 17.72 15.09 2.33
CA LEU A 301 17.86 14.50 3.66
C LEU A 301 19.07 15.12 4.40
N THR A 302 18.90 15.41 5.68
CA THR A 302 20.05 15.75 6.54
C THR A 302 20.89 14.49 6.78
N HIS A 303 22.13 14.67 7.20
CA HIS A 303 23.02 13.58 7.59
C HIS A 303 22.36 12.64 8.62
N ASN A 304 21.73 13.21 9.65
CA ASN A 304 21.05 12.43 10.69
C ASN A 304 19.86 11.62 10.13
N GLN A 305 19.08 12.19 9.18
CA GLN A 305 17.96 11.48 8.56
C GLN A 305 18.45 10.31 7.69
N VAL A 306 19.57 10.46 6.97
CA VAL A 306 20.19 9.36 6.22
C VAL A 306 20.57 8.21 7.16
N LEU A 307 21.23 8.51 8.28
CA LEU A 307 21.64 7.51 9.26
C LEU A 307 20.42 6.89 10.00
N GLU A 308 19.41 7.69 10.32
CA GLU A 308 18.18 7.19 10.94
C GLU A 308 17.46 6.19 10.02
N LEU A 309 17.26 6.55 8.75
CA LEU A 309 16.68 5.66 7.74
C LEU A 309 17.49 4.38 7.59
N SER A 310 18.82 4.49 7.52
CA SER A 310 19.71 3.33 7.42
C SER A 310 19.54 2.38 8.60
N ARG A 311 19.38 2.90 9.83
CA ARG A 311 19.06 2.06 11.01
C ARG A 311 17.71 1.36 10.89
N TYR A 312 16.68 2.05 10.38
CA TYR A 312 15.39 1.40 10.12
C TYR A 312 15.51 0.30 9.05
N GLY A 313 16.26 0.55 7.97
CA GLY A 313 16.51 -0.45 6.93
C GLY A 313 17.17 -1.72 7.47
N MET A 314 18.21 -1.56 8.30
CA MET A 314 18.90 -2.69 8.93
C MET A 314 18.00 -3.46 9.89
N LYS A 315 17.23 -2.75 10.74
CA LYS A 315 16.28 -3.36 11.67
C LYS A 315 15.16 -4.11 10.95
N LEU A 316 14.64 -3.58 9.86
CA LEU A 316 13.61 -4.24 9.05
C LEU A 316 14.17 -5.50 8.37
N GLU A 317 15.39 -5.43 7.82
CA GLU A 317 16.06 -6.61 7.26
C GLU A 317 16.28 -7.71 8.30
N GLU A 318 16.74 -7.35 9.50
CA GLU A 318 16.91 -8.27 10.62
C GLU A 318 15.56 -8.88 11.05
N HIS A 319 14.52 -8.06 11.20
CA HIS A 319 13.18 -8.48 11.60
C HIS A 319 12.55 -9.49 10.64
N TYR A 320 12.66 -9.23 9.31
CA TYR A 320 12.10 -10.11 8.29
C TYR A 320 13.06 -11.22 7.84
N GLY A 321 14.33 -11.17 8.23
CA GLY A 321 15.38 -12.11 7.82
C GLY A 321 15.69 -12.07 6.32
N LYS A 322 15.31 -10.99 5.62
CA LYS A 322 15.46 -10.79 4.17
C LYS A 322 15.69 -9.31 3.86
N PRO A 323 16.49 -8.98 2.82
CA PRO A 323 16.63 -7.62 2.33
C PRO A 323 15.29 -7.00 1.96
N GLN A 324 15.12 -5.69 2.26
CA GLN A 324 13.86 -4.97 2.14
C GLN A 324 13.97 -3.79 1.18
N ASP A 325 12.94 -3.62 0.37
CA ASP A 325 12.60 -2.41 -0.39
C ASP A 325 11.56 -1.64 0.44
N ILE A 326 11.92 -0.42 0.83
CA ILE A 326 11.21 0.34 1.87
C ILE A 326 10.84 1.71 1.30
N GLU A 327 9.57 2.08 1.41
CA GLU A 327 9.10 3.43 1.15
C GLU A 327 9.01 4.20 2.46
N PHE A 328 9.48 5.45 2.46
CA PHE A 328 9.43 6.32 3.62
C PHE A 328 8.88 7.71 3.30
N ALA A 329 8.36 8.36 4.32
CA ALA A 329 7.91 9.74 4.28
C ALA A 329 8.40 10.47 5.54
N ILE A 330 8.76 11.74 5.39
CA ILE A 330 9.18 12.59 6.50
C ILE A 330 8.31 13.84 6.45
N ASP A 331 7.59 14.12 7.54
CA ASP A 331 6.91 15.39 7.74
C ASP A 331 7.91 16.44 8.28
N THR A 332 7.45 17.45 8.98
CA THR A 332 8.33 18.47 9.55
C THR A 332 9.15 17.95 10.73
N GLU A 333 8.71 16.88 11.41
CA GLU A 333 9.26 16.43 12.68
C GLU A 333 9.73 14.97 12.67
N LYS A 334 9.00 14.08 12.00
CA LYS A 334 9.14 12.63 12.14
C LYS A 334 9.36 11.91 10.82
N THR A 335 10.12 10.83 10.91
CA THR A 335 10.28 9.84 9.84
C THR A 335 9.23 8.74 9.99
N TYR A 336 8.61 8.36 8.87
CA TYR A 336 7.62 7.27 8.81
C TYR A 336 8.02 6.24 7.76
N ILE A 337 7.76 4.98 8.07
CA ILE A 337 7.83 3.87 7.12
C ILE A 337 6.41 3.63 6.59
N VAL A 338 6.21 3.80 5.29
CA VAL A 338 4.87 3.72 4.68
C VAL A 338 4.62 2.42 3.91
N GLN A 339 5.70 1.69 3.58
CA GLN A 339 5.65 0.35 3.00
C GLN A 339 7.00 -0.35 3.18
N SER A 340 6.99 -1.67 3.33
CA SER A 340 8.19 -2.52 3.22
C SER A 340 7.83 -3.84 2.53
N ARG A 341 8.69 -4.30 1.64
CA ARG A 341 8.56 -5.58 0.94
C ARG A 341 9.93 -6.21 0.72
N PRO A 342 10.04 -7.56 0.64
CA PRO A 342 11.29 -8.22 0.33
C PRO A 342 11.82 -7.82 -1.07
N ILE A 343 13.13 -7.65 -1.18
CA ILE A 343 13.79 -7.47 -2.49
C ILE A 343 13.84 -8.84 -3.17
N THR A 344 13.20 -8.97 -4.33
CA THR A 344 13.14 -10.24 -5.09
C THR A 344 14.22 -10.39 -6.15
N THR A 345 14.95 -9.32 -6.48
CA THR A 345 15.91 -9.25 -7.60
C THR A 345 17.37 -9.37 -7.20
N LEU A 346 17.68 -9.60 -5.92
CA LEU A 346 19.06 -9.81 -5.50
C LEU A 346 19.61 -11.10 -6.11
N LYS A 347 20.65 -10.97 -6.93
CA LYS A 347 21.44 -12.13 -7.35
C LYS A 347 22.12 -12.71 -6.11
N VAL A 348 21.64 -13.84 -5.62
CA VAL A 348 22.37 -14.63 -4.62
C VAL A 348 23.72 -14.97 -5.26
N GLY A 349 24.80 -14.52 -4.64
CA GLY A 349 26.17 -14.77 -5.09
C GLY A 349 26.45 -16.27 -5.14
N GLY A 350 26.36 -16.84 -6.32
CA GLY A 350 26.68 -18.22 -6.65
C GLY A 350 27.27 -18.22 -8.06
N ASN A 351 28.52 -18.68 -8.20
CA ASN A 351 29.36 -18.92 -9.35
C ASN A 351 28.73 -18.62 -10.74
N GLN A 352 29.35 -17.68 -11.43
CA GLN A 352 29.16 -17.43 -12.85
C GLN A 352 29.40 -18.73 -13.65
N THR A 353 28.32 -19.32 -14.13
CA THR A 353 28.33 -20.03 -15.41
C THR A 353 27.46 -19.22 -16.37
N GLY A 354 28.11 -18.70 -17.41
CA GLY A 354 27.52 -17.79 -18.39
C GLY A 354 26.27 -18.37 -19.04
N ALA A 355 25.15 -17.71 -18.78
CA ALA A 355 23.98 -17.78 -19.63
C ALA A 355 23.63 -16.33 -19.98
N GLU A 356 23.95 -15.93 -21.22
CA GLU A 356 23.48 -14.69 -21.82
C GLU A 356 21.95 -14.67 -21.79
N LEU A 357 21.36 -13.79 -21.00
CA LEU A 357 19.96 -13.43 -21.09
C LEU A 357 19.75 -12.57 -22.35
N LYS A 358 19.34 -13.20 -23.45
CA LYS A 358 18.74 -12.49 -24.60
C LYS A 358 17.36 -12.00 -24.19
N GLY A 359 17.28 -10.84 -23.61
CA GLY A 359 16.04 -10.10 -23.42
C GLY A 359 15.75 -9.26 -24.67
N ASN A 360 14.68 -9.54 -25.38
CA ASN A 360 14.16 -8.64 -26.41
C ASN A 360 13.68 -7.35 -25.75
N VAL A 361 14.37 -6.26 -26.03
CA VAL A 361 13.94 -4.90 -25.69
C VAL A 361 12.72 -4.56 -26.58
N LEU A 362 11.52 -4.64 -26.03
CA LEU A 362 10.31 -4.11 -26.62
C LEU A 362 9.99 -2.75 -26.00
N LEU A 363 10.71 -1.72 -26.44
CA LEU A 363 10.26 -0.32 -26.40
C LEU A 363 11.22 0.51 -27.27
N LYS A 364 10.85 0.66 -28.53
CA LYS A 364 11.21 1.80 -29.37
C LYS A 364 9.89 2.47 -29.76
N GLY A 365 9.74 3.75 -29.36
CA GLY A 365 8.62 4.61 -29.75
C GLY A 365 8.32 5.60 -28.66
#